data_fdb05775b37573d819841c27bb7311f1
#
_entry.id   fdb05775b37573d819841c27bb7311f1
#
_cell.length_a   1.000
_cell.length_b   1.000
_cell.length_c   1.000
_cell.angle_alpha   90.00
_cell.angle_beta   90.00
_cell.angle_gamma   90.00
#
_symmetry.space_group_name_H-M   'P 1'
#
loop_
_entity.id
_entity.type
_entity.pdbx_description
1 polymer ?
#
loop_
_entity_poly.entity_id
_entity_poly.type
_entity_poly.pdbx_seq_one_letter_code
_entity_poly.pdbx_strand_id
1 'polypeptide(L)'
;MRKPANRRGKPAAQTLQAVGAAEAAAIMGVHFSTPARMVDKGMLSAAICQQRAGGGERMVAIFDGRECEENYLDYLFKVAERGGLNDRRPRAHLDSRDEVLEHLAAVEVPIAFSDACGAAEAAEILHVHASFLTRLARKGSLSGRSPWSPRGRGETRNWIFSRRSCLANVAAARKMTAAGTHVGRPRKFC
;
A
#
# COMPACT_ATOMS: atom_id res chain seq x y z
N MET A 1 -0.56 -40.37 -14.11
CA MET A 1 -0.27 -39.07 -14.76
C MET A 1 -1.30 -38.06 -14.32
N ARG A 2 -0.96 -37.12 -13.42
CA ARG A 2 -1.84 -36.02 -13.00
C ARG A 2 -1.58 -34.85 -13.93
N LYS A 3 -2.63 -34.37 -14.65
CA LYS A 3 -2.57 -33.16 -15.46
C LYS A 3 -2.23 -31.97 -14.55
N PRO A 4 -1.27 -31.09 -14.91
CA PRO A 4 -1.04 -29.87 -14.17
C PRO A 4 -2.31 -29.01 -14.24
N ALA A 5 -2.84 -28.64 -13.09
CA ALA A 5 -3.97 -27.73 -12.99
C ALA A 5 -3.55 -26.40 -13.62
N ASN A 6 -4.25 -26.01 -14.68
CA ASN A 6 -4.08 -24.75 -15.39
C ASN A 6 -4.56 -23.60 -14.47
N ARG A 7 -3.69 -23.14 -13.58
CA ARG A 7 -3.88 -21.94 -12.79
C ARG A 7 -3.65 -20.72 -13.68
N ARG A 8 -4.50 -20.53 -14.68
CA ARG A 8 -4.65 -19.23 -15.31
C ARG A 8 -5.36 -18.34 -14.30
N GLY A 9 -4.55 -17.62 -13.53
CA GLY A 9 -5.01 -16.65 -12.55
C GLY A 9 -5.90 -15.60 -13.23
N LYS A 10 -6.86 -15.10 -12.49
CA LYS A 10 -7.55 -13.83 -12.75
C LYS A 10 -6.54 -12.70 -12.49
N PRO A 11 -5.87 -12.11 -13.48
CA PRO A 11 -4.74 -11.24 -13.16
C PRO A 11 -5.10 -9.77 -12.95
N ALA A 12 -6.15 -9.25 -13.55
CA ALA A 12 -6.18 -7.81 -13.80
C ALA A 12 -6.92 -6.92 -12.78
N ALA A 13 -7.84 -7.46 -12.00
CA ALA A 13 -8.64 -6.62 -11.09
C ALA A 13 -8.00 -6.39 -9.71
N GLN A 14 -7.03 -7.22 -9.33
CA GLN A 14 -6.48 -7.26 -7.98
C GLN A 14 -5.32 -6.29 -7.73
N THR A 15 -4.61 -5.90 -8.80
CA THR A 15 -3.43 -5.02 -8.71
C THR A 15 -3.72 -3.55 -9.02
N LEU A 16 -4.97 -3.19 -9.32
CA LEU A 16 -5.38 -1.79 -9.60
C LEU A 16 -5.42 -0.89 -8.36
N GLN A 17 -4.90 -1.35 -7.23
CA GLN A 17 -4.94 -0.61 -5.98
C GLN A 17 -3.58 -0.02 -5.59
N ALA A 18 -3.62 0.96 -4.71
CA ALA A 18 -2.43 1.52 -4.08
C ALA A 18 -1.74 0.47 -3.19
N VAL A 19 -0.43 0.36 -3.29
CA VAL A 19 0.38 -0.62 -2.55
C VAL A 19 1.50 0.04 -1.76
N GLY A 20 1.85 -0.53 -0.61
CA GLY A 20 2.99 -0.11 0.18
C GLY A 20 4.32 -0.62 -0.39
N ALA A 21 5.45 -0.14 0.15
CA ALA A 21 6.78 -0.48 -0.37
C ALA A 21 7.10 -1.98 -0.33
N ALA A 22 6.66 -2.69 0.72
CA ALA A 22 6.89 -4.13 0.82
C ALA A 22 6.04 -4.90 -0.21
N GLU A 23 4.79 -4.48 -0.41
CA GLU A 23 3.90 -5.05 -1.41
C GLU A 23 4.43 -4.81 -2.83
N ALA A 24 4.84 -3.57 -3.14
CA ALA A 24 5.44 -3.22 -4.44
C ALA A 24 6.67 -4.07 -4.75
N ALA A 25 7.57 -4.23 -3.78
CA ALA A 25 8.76 -5.07 -3.93
C ALA A 25 8.40 -6.54 -4.17
N ALA A 26 7.42 -7.08 -3.43
CA ALA A 26 6.98 -8.46 -3.58
C ALA A 26 6.26 -8.68 -4.92
N ILE A 27 5.36 -7.78 -5.35
CA ILE A 27 4.69 -7.85 -6.65
C ILE A 27 5.72 -7.92 -7.79
N MET A 28 6.75 -7.06 -7.74
CA MET A 28 7.82 -7.04 -8.74
C MET A 28 8.84 -8.17 -8.57
N GLY A 29 8.81 -8.92 -7.49
CA GLY A 29 9.79 -9.96 -7.19
C GLY A 29 11.20 -9.43 -6.97
N VAL A 30 11.35 -8.27 -6.33
CA VAL A 30 12.62 -7.56 -6.12
C VAL A 30 12.87 -7.25 -4.65
N HIS A 31 14.11 -6.84 -4.34
CA HIS A 31 14.44 -6.42 -2.98
C HIS A 31 13.67 -5.15 -2.58
N PHE A 32 13.28 -5.02 -1.30
CA PHE A 32 12.41 -3.96 -0.78
C PHE A 32 12.92 -2.52 -1.04
N SER A 33 14.22 -2.32 -1.24
CA SER A 33 14.80 -1.01 -1.58
C SER A 33 14.74 -0.66 -3.08
N THR A 34 14.36 -1.60 -3.93
CA THR A 34 14.34 -1.42 -5.39
C THR A 34 13.22 -0.48 -5.85
N PRO A 35 11.98 -0.57 -5.33
CA PRO A 35 10.91 0.33 -5.74
C PRO A 35 11.28 1.81 -5.60
N ALA A 36 11.89 2.21 -4.48
CA ALA A 36 12.32 3.60 -4.28
C ALA A 36 13.34 4.06 -5.34
N ARG A 37 14.33 3.20 -5.67
CA ARG A 37 15.31 3.50 -6.73
C ARG A 37 14.68 3.59 -8.12
N MET A 38 13.59 2.87 -8.36
CA MET A 38 12.85 2.95 -9.63
C MET A 38 12.08 4.26 -9.73
N VAL A 39 11.56 4.77 -8.63
CA VAL A 39 10.96 6.11 -8.58
C VAL A 39 11.99 7.18 -8.90
N ASP A 40 13.18 7.11 -8.28
CA ASP A 40 14.28 8.05 -8.54
C ASP A 40 14.71 8.07 -10.02
N LYS A 41 14.51 6.95 -10.72
CA LYS A 41 14.81 6.81 -12.15
C LYS A 41 13.61 7.13 -13.07
N GLY A 42 12.47 7.51 -12.51
CA GLY A 42 11.25 7.74 -13.28
C GLY A 42 10.62 6.49 -13.90
N MET A 43 10.94 5.30 -13.37
CA MET A 43 10.44 4.01 -13.87
C MET A 43 9.20 3.51 -13.10
N LEU A 44 8.83 4.16 -12.02
CA LEU A 44 7.70 3.80 -11.17
C LEU A 44 7.12 5.06 -10.54
N SER A 45 5.80 5.19 -10.57
CA SER A 45 5.09 6.29 -9.92
C SER A 45 4.92 6.02 -8.43
N ALA A 46 5.15 7.04 -7.61
CA ALA A 46 4.87 6.96 -6.18
C ALA A 46 4.28 8.27 -5.65
N ALA A 47 3.29 8.14 -4.78
CA ALA A 47 2.85 9.21 -3.89
C ALA A 47 3.71 9.19 -2.62
N ILE A 48 4.49 10.24 -2.41
CA ILE A 48 5.36 10.35 -1.24
C ILE A 48 4.58 11.05 -0.12
N CYS A 49 4.34 10.34 0.97
CA CYS A 49 3.63 10.86 2.12
C CYS A 49 4.60 11.06 3.27
N GLN A 50 4.55 12.25 3.90
CA GLN A 50 5.28 12.49 5.13
C GLN A 50 4.57 11.79 6.30
N GLN A 51 5.33 11.10 7.13
CA GLN A 51 4.82 10.49 8.34
C GLN A 51 5.73 10.86 9.52
N ARG A 52 5.16 11.47 10.55
CA ARG A 52 5.87 11.70 11.81
C ARG A 52 5.83 10.42 12.66
N ALA A 53 6.97 9.89 13.01
CA ALA A 53 7.09 8.75 13.91
C ALA A 53 8.21 8.99 14.90
N GLY A 54 7.86 9.06 16.21
CA GLY A 54 8.83 8.97 17.29
C GLY A 54 9.92 10.05 17.33
N GLY A 55 9.61 11.28 16.89
CA GLY A 55 10.57 12.40 16.91
C GLY A 55 11.29 12.70 15.61
N GLY A 56 11.01 11.96 14.54
CA GLY A 56 11.55 12.20 13.19
C GLY A 56 10.48 12.19 12.11
N GLU A 57 10.78 12.84 10.97
CA GLU A 57 9.97 12.72 9.75
C GLU A 57 10.41 11.47 9.01
N ARG A 58 9.44 10.63 8.65
CA ARG A 58 9.67 9.46 7.80
C ARG A 58 8.87 9.63 6.52
N MET A 59 9.55 9.48 5.41
CA MET A 59 8.89 9.43 4.09
C MET A 59 8.35 8.03 3.88
N VAL A 60 7.08 7.94 3.52
CA VAL A 60 6.41 6.69 3.16
C VAL A 60 5.96 6.82 1.72
N ALA A 61 6.36 5.92 0.87
CA ALA A 61 5.93 5.87 -0.52
C ALA A 61 4.75 4.90 -0.66
N ILE A 62 3.73 5.36 -1.37
CA ILE A 62 2.60 4.57 -1.85
C ILE A 62 2.78 4.44 -3.36
N PHE A 63 2.71 3.23 -3.89
CA PHE A 63 2.98 2.93 -5.30
C PHE A 63 1.69 2.54 -6.03
N ASP A 64 1.68 2.69 -7.35
CA ASP A 64 0.65 2.12 -8.20
C ASP A 64 0.90 0.61 -8.36
N GLY A 65 -0.01 -0.21 -7.86
CA GLY A 65 0.10 -1.67 -7.97
C GLY A 65 0.05 -2.16 -9.41
N ARG A 66 -0.64 -1.44 -10.29
CA ARG A 66 -0.66 -1.74 -11.72
C ARG A 66 0.72 -1.57 -12.36
N GLU A 67 1.37 -0.45 -12.12
CA GLU A 67 2.73 -0.23 -12.63
C GLU A 67 3.73 -1.25 -12.08
N CYS A 68 3.55 -1.68 -10.82
CA CYS A 68 4.35 -2.75 -10.23
C CYS A 68 4.19 -4.06 -10.99
N GLU A 69 2.96 -4.43 -11.37
CA GLU A 69 2.68 -5.65 -12.14
C GLU A 69 3.21 -5.54 -13.58
N GLU A 70 3.05 -4.41 -14.23
CA GLU A 70 3.58 -4.14 -15.57
C GLU A 70 5.12 -4.29 -15.58
N ASN A 71 5.81 -3.72 -14.60
CA ASN A 71 7.27 -3.88 -14.44
C ASN A 71 7.68 -5.34 -14.22
N TYR A 72 6.87 -6.13 -13.50
CA TYR A 72 7.10 -7.56 -13.33
C TYR A 72 6.98 -8.32 -14.66
N LEU A 73 5.92 -8.03 -15.43
CA LEU A 73 5.67 -8.67 -16.73
C LEU A 73 6.76 -8.32 -17.75
N ASP A 74 7.17 -7.05 -17.80
CA ASP A 74 8.28 -6.59 -18.62
C ASP A 74 9.59 -7.31 -18.30
N TYR A 75 9.85 -7.54 -17.02
CA TYR A 75 11.02 -8.30 -16.60
C TYR A 75 10.93 -9.76 -17.10
N LEU A 76 9.77 -10.41 -16.93
CA LEU A 76 9.57 -11.79 -17.42
C LEU A 76 9.74 -11.90 -18.92
N PHE A 77 9.21 -10.93 -19.68
CA PHE A 77 9.36 -10.87 -21.13
C PHE A 77 10.83 -10.80 -21.54
N LYS A 78 11.60 -9.90 -20.92
CA LYS A 78 13.05 -9.76 -21.16
C LYS A 78 13.84 -11.01 -20.79
N VAL A 79 13.41 -11.74 -19.75
CA VAL A 79 14.00 -13.04 -19.38
C VAL A 79 13.71 -14.09 -20.44
N ALA A 80 12.48 -14.14 -20.94
CA ALA A 80 12.07 -15.07 -21.99
C ALA A 80 12.83 -14.82 -23.31
N GLU A 81 12.97 -13.56 -23.74
CA GLU A 81 13.74 -13.17 -24.94
C GLU A 81 15.21 -13.61 -24.88
N ARG A 82 15.81 -13.64 -23.67
CA ARG A 82 17.21 -14.05 -23.45
C ARG A 82 17.39 -15.57 -23.32
N GLY A 83 16.42 -16.37 -23.72
CA GLY A 83 16.47 -17.83 -23.63
C GLY A 83 15.96 -18.43 -22.32
N GLY A 84 15.28 -17.67 -21.52
CA GLY A 84 14.21 -18.07 -20.58
C GLY A 84 14.55 -18.94 -19.36
N LEU A 85 15.74 -19.48 -19.22
CA LEU A 85 15.97 -20.52 -18.21
C LEU A 85 16.59 -20.04 -16.87
N ASN A 86 16.95 -18.77 -16.77
CA ASN A 86 17.62 -18.24 -15.56
C ASN A 86 16.92 -17.00 -15.03
N ASP A 87 15.73 -17.17 -14.45
CA ASP A 87 15.23 -16.19 -13.50
C ASP A 87 16.13 -16.21 -12.25
N ARG A 88 17.06 -15.25 -12.19
CA ARG A 88 18.04 -15.13 -11.09
C ARG A 88 17.44 -14.55 -9.81
N ARG A 89 16.13 -14.30 -9.77
CA ARG A 89 15.49 -13.79 -8.56
C ARG A 89 15.49 -14.86 -7.48
N PRO A 90 15.81 -14.50 -6.23
CA PRO A 90 15.71 -15.43 -5.13
C PRO A 90 14.28 -15.98 -5.01
N ARG A 91 14.14 -17.28 -4.83
CA ARG A 91 12.83 -17.96 -4.70
C ARG A 91 11.95 -17.33 -3.61
N ALA A 92 12.56 -16.90 -2.52
CA ALA A 92 11.86 -16.21 -1.44
C ALA A 92 11.13 -14.92 -1.87
N HIS A 93 11.56 -14.26 -2.95
CA HIS A 93 10.84 -13.09 -3.49
C HIS A 93 9.60 -13.49 -4.28
N LEU A 94 9.62 -14.66 -4.92
CA LEU A 94 8.47 -15.19 -5.66
C LEU A 94 7.41 -15.74 -4.70
N ASP A 95 7.83 -16.43 -3.64
CA ASP A 95 6.92 -16.92 -2.59
C ASP A 95 6.19 -15.74 -1.91
N SER A 96 6.90 -14.64 -1.62
CA SER A 96 6.31 -13.41 -1.08
C SER A 96 5.34 -12.74 -2.05
N ARG A 97 5.52 -12.90 -3.37
CA ARG A 97 4.61 -12.36 -4.37
C ARG A 97 3.23 -13.01 -4.29
N ASP A 98 3.17 -14.33 -4.22
CA ASP A 98 1.91 -15.07 -4.15
C ASP A 98 1.15 -14.70 -2.86
N GLU A 99 1.84 -14.62 -1.72
CA GLU A 99 1.27 -14.18 -0.45
C GLU A 99 0.68 -12.77 -0.53
N VAL A 100 1.38 -11.84 -1.19
CA VAL A 100 0.90 -10.46 -1.36
C VAL A 100 -0.31 -10.41 -2.29
N LEU A 101 -0.31 -11.16 -3.39
CA LEU A 101 -1.44 -11.18 -4.30
C LEU A 101 -2.69 -11.77 -3.62
N GLU A 102 -2.54 -12.81 -2.79
CA GLU A 102 -3.63 -13.36 -1.99
C GLU A 102 -4.14 -12.33 -0.98
N HIS A 103 -3.23 -11.62 -0.28
CA HIS A 103 -3.60 -10.55 0.64
C HIS A 103 -4.36 -9.42 -0.06
N LEU A 104 -3.91 -8.98 -1.22
CA LEU A 104 -4.56 -7.94 -2.00
C LEU A 104 -5.93 -8.38 -2.53
N ALA A 105 -6.08 -9.67 -2.86
CA ALA A 105 -7.34 -10.26 -3.28
C ALA A 105 -8.38 -10.32 -2.15
N ALA A 106 -7.92 -10.42 -0.91
CA ALA A 106 -8.78 -10.46 0.29
C ALA A 106 -9.22 -9.05 0.76
N VAL A 107 -8.71 -7.97 0.14
CA VAL A 107 -9.10 -6.60 0.48
C VAL A 107 -10.52 -6.34 0.00
N GLU A 108 -11.46 -6.15 0.93
CA GLU A 108 -12.87 -5.91 0.62
C GLU A 108 -13.11 -4.60 -0.17
N VAL A 109 -12.37 -3.55 0.21
CA VAL A 109 -12.51 -2.22 -0.43
C VAL A 109 -11.14 -1.80 -0.96
N PRO A 110 -10.84 -2.06 -2.23
CA PRO A 110 -9.58 -1.64 -2.85
C PRO A 110 -9.51 -0.11 -2.95
N ILE A 111 -8.36 0.46 -2.63
CA ILE A 111 -8.09 1.89 -2.72
C ILE A 111 -7.28 2.15 -3.98
N ALA A 112 -7.84 2.88 -4.94
CA ALA A 112 -7.14 3.25 -6.15
C ALA A 112 -5.93 4.14 -5.84
N PHE A 113 -4.86 4.03 -6.62
CA PHE A 113 -3.65 4.84 -6.41
C PHE A 113 -3.92 6.35 -6.44
N SER A 114 -4.77 6.82 -7.36
CA SER A 114 -5.19 8.22 -7.46
C SER A 114 -5.99 8.73 -6.27
N ASP A 115 -6.63 7.82 -5.49
CA ASP A 115 -7.42 8.13 -4.30
C ASP A 115 -6.65 7.85 -3.00
N ALA A 116 -5.45 7.31 -3.09
CA ALA A 116 -4.66 6.92 -1.93
C ALA A 116 -4.01 8.11 -1.23
N CYS A 117 -4.02 8.09 0.10
CA CYS A 117 -3.27 9.03 0.93
C CYS A 117 -2.67 8.30 2.15
N GLY A 118 -1.60 8.88 2.69
CA GLY A 118 -0.97 8.39 3.91
C GLY A 118 -1.66 8.90 5.17
N ALA A 119 -1.26 8.36 6.34
CA ALA A 119 -1.86 8.70 7.61
C ALA A 119 -1.73 10.19 7.99
N ALA A 120 -0.65 10.85 7.60
CA ALA A 120 -0.46 12.29 7.87
C ALA A 120 -1.50 13.13 7.11
N GLU A 121 -1.62 12.93 5.80
CA GLU A 121 -2.57 13.63 4.94
C GLU A 121 -4.03 13.32 5.36
N ALA A 122 -4.36 12.06 5.65
CA ALA A 122 -5.68 11.69 6.15
C ALA A 122 -6.01 12.39 7.48
N ALA A 123 -5.02 12.53 8.37
CA ALA A 123 -5.17 13.24 9.65
C ALA A 123 -5.41 14.73 9.44
N GLU A 124 -4.74 15.34 8.49
CA GLU A 124 -4.94 16.76 8.10
C GLU A 124 -6.34 16.98 7.53
N ILE A 125 -6.77 16.14 6.58
CA ILE A 125 -8.11 16.24 5.97
C ILE A 125 -9.21 16.18 7.04
N LEU A 126 -9.08 15.23 7.98
CA LEU A 126 -10.10 15.00 9.02
C LEU A 126 -9.95 15.92 10.24
N HIS A 127 -8.84 16.67 10.36
CA HIS A 127 -8.46 17.44 11.55
C HIS A 127 -8.41 16.61 12.83
N VAL A 128 -7.87 15.39 12.74
CA VAL A 128 -7.73 14.45 13.86
C VAL A 128 -6.28 14.02 14.05
N HIS A 129 -5.96 13.42 15.20
CA HIS A 129 -4.64 12.83 15.40
C HIS A 129 -4.51 11.51 14.61
N ALA A 130 -3.33 11.25 14.01
CA ALA A 130 -3.10 10.08 13.15
C ALA A 130 -3.40 8.73 13.84
N SER A 131 -3.20 8.62 15.17
CA SER A 131 -3.54 7.40 15.93
C SER A 131 -5.04 7.09 15.95
N PHE A 132 -5.89 8.07 15.64
CA PHE A 132 -7.33 7.87 15.61
C PHE A 132 -7.81 7.24 14.31
N LEU A 133 -7.07 7.44 13.22
CA LEU A 133 -7.42 6.97 11.88
C LEU A 133 -7.53 5.45 11.80
N THR A 134 -6.54 4.74 12.35
CA THR A 134 -6.55 3.26 12.37
C THR A 134 -7.75 2.70 13.12
N ARG A 135 -8.18 3.39 14.19
CA ARG A 135 -9.38 3.01 14.94
C ARG A 135 -10.66 3.22 14.12
N LEU A 136 -10.73 4.32 13.35
CA LEU A 136 -11.85 4.58 12.45
C LEU A 136 -11.90 3.55 11.31
N ALA A 137 -10.75 3.23 10.72
CA ALA A 137 -10.66 2.24 9.66
C ALA A 137 -11.06 0.83 10.15
N ARG A 138 -10.57 0.40 11.31
CA ARG A 138 -10.97 -0.89 11.91
C ARG A 138 -12.46 -0.98 12.24
N LYS A 139 -13.10 0.15 12.53
CA LYS A 139 -14.55 0.21 12.76
C LYS A 139 -15.37 0.28 11.46
N GLY A 140 -14.72 0.30 10.29
CA GLY A 140 -15.38 0.46 9.01
C GLY A 140 -15.92 1.88 8.76
N SER A 141 -15.62 2.84 9.64
CA SER A 141 -16.06 4.24 9.47
C SER A 141 -15.21 5.02 8.49
N LEU A 142 -14.04 4.52 8.14
CA LEU A 142 -13.10 5.12 7.19
C LEU A 142 -12.51 4.02 6.31
N SER A 143 -12.52 4.22 5.01
CA SER A 143 -11.86 3.28 4.09
C SER A 143 -10.36 3.42 4.22
N GLY A 144 -9.73 2.37 4.72
CA GLY A 144 -8.29 2.30 4.93
C GLY A 144 -7.85 0.86 5.13
N ARG A 145 -6.61 0.55 4.75
CA ARG A 145 -6.03 -0.78 4.92
C ARG A 145 -4.61 -0.73 5.45
N SER A 146 -4.20 -1.77 6.13
CA SER A 146 -2.81 -2.02 6.47
C SER A 146 -2.15 -2.75 5.31
N PRO A 147 -1.03 -2.24 4.77
CA PRO A 147 -0.26 -2.99 3.79
C PRO A 147 0.28 -4.30 4.36
N TRP A 148 0.44 -5.29 3.49
CA TRP A 148 1.09 -6.55 3.83
C TRP A 148 2.55 -6.34 4.30
N SER A 149 2.99 -7.19 5.21
CA SER A 149 4.37 -7.17 5.73
C SER A 149 4.92 -8.59 5.87
N PRO A 150 6.11 -8.90 5.33
CA PRO A 150 6.66 -10.26 5.24
C PRO A 150 6.96 -10.94 6.57
N ARG A 151 6.79 -10.27 7.70
CA ARG A 151 7.19 -10.80 9.01
C ARG A 151 6.12 -10.80 10.07
N GLY A 152 4.87 -10.49 9.73
CA GLY A 152 3.81 -10.39 10.73
C GLY A 152 4.14 -9.46 11.92
N ARG A 153 5.25 -8.74 11.84
CA ARG A 153 5.75 -7.86 12.90
C ARG A 153 4.95 -6.57 12.90
N GLY A 154 3.91 -6.62 13.66
CA GLY A 154 3.18 -5.44 14.08
C GLY A 154 2.47 -4.78 12.91
N GLU A 155 1.26 -4.39 13.14
CA GLU A 155 0.52 -3.53 12.21
C GLU A 155 1.44 -2.39 11.77
N THR A 156 1.80 -2.43 10.51
CA THR A 156 2.70 -1.44 9.95
C THR A 156 2.03 -0.09 10.12
N ARG A 157 2.74 0.88 10.69
CA ARG A 157 2.24 2.26 10.88
C ARG A 157 1.94 2.98 9.55
N ASN A 158 2.06 2.27 8.44
CA ASN A 158 1.98 2.78 7.08
C ASN A 158 0.62 2.48 6.44
N TRP A 159 -0.47 2.73 7.15
CA TRP A 159 -1.80 2.58 6.60
C TRP A 159 -2.01 3.44 5.36
N ILE A 160 -2.73 2.88 4.39
CA ILE A 160 -3.21 3.55 3.19
C ILE A 160 -4.68 3.85 3.39
N PHE A 161 -5.09 5.10 3.18
CA PHE A 161 -6.46 5.58 3.33
C PHE A 161 -7.00 6.07 2.00
N SER A 162 -8.32 6.01 1.81
CA SER A 162 -9.01 6.65 0.71
C SER A 162 -9.18 8.14 1.03
N ARG A 163 -8.63 9.01 0.19
CA ARG A 163 -8.80 10.47 0.28
C ARG A 163 -10.26 10.85 0.18
N ARG A 164 -11.01 10.21 -0.74
CA ARG A 164 -12.46 10.42 -0.90
C ARG A 164 -13.22 10.06 0.37
N SER A 165 -12.89 8.92 0.99
CA SER A 165 -13.49 8.52 2.27
C SER A 165 -13.17 9.50 3.39
N CYS A 166 -11.93 10.03 3.46
CA CYS A 166 -11.56 11.07 4.41
C CYS A 166 -12.40 12.32 4.20
N LEU A 167 -12.51 12.84 2.98
CA LEU A 167 -13.29 14.03 2.66
C LEU A 167 -14.77 13.86 3.03
N ALA A 168 -15.37 12.72 2.73
CA ALA A 168 -16.76 12.41 3.07
C ALA A 168 -17.01 12.39 4.60
N ASN A 169 -16.00 12.09 5.40
CA ASN A 169 -16.12 11.98 6.86
C ASN A 169 -15.73 13.25 7.64
N VAL A 170 -15.34 14.34 6.99
CA VAL A 170 -14.91 15.59 7.67
C VAL A 170 -15.99 16.13 8.63
N ALA A 171 -17.25 16.17 8.19
CA ALA A 171 -18.35 16.69 9.02
C ALA A 171 -18.59 15.81 10.26
N ALA A 172 -18.51 14.49 10.12
CA ALA A 172 -18.63 13.55 11.23
C ALA A 172 -17.46 13.67 12.20
N ALA A 173 -16.24 13.80 11.70
CA ALA A 173 -15.03 14.01 12.51
C ALA A 173 -15.12 15.30 13.33
N ARG A 174 -15.57 16.39 12.73
CA ARG A 174 -15.78 17.68 13.43
C ARG A 174 -16.80 17.56 14.56
N LYS A 175 -17.93 16.88 14.35
CA LYS A 175 -18.92 16.63 15.40
C LYS A 175 -18.34 15.84 16.56
N MET A 176 -17.55 14.81 16.28
CA MET A 176 -16.87 14.01 17.31
C MET A 176 -15.86 14.82 18.12
N THR A 177 -15.13 15.73 17.47
CA THR A 177 -14.16 16.63 18.12
C THR A 177 -14.88 17.63 19.02
N ALA A 178 -15.99 18.20 18.56
CA ALA A 178 -16.81 19.15 19.32
C ALA A 178 -17.48 18.49 20.55
N ALA A 179 -17.85 17.20 20.45
CA ALA A 179 -18.47 16.45 21.54
C ALA A 179 -17.48 16.00 22.64
N GLY A 180 -16.20 16.45 22.57
CA GLY A 180 -15.20 16.15 23.61
C GLY A 180 -14.76 14.67 23.65
N THR A 181 -15.24 13.83 22.73
CA THR A 181 -14.68 12.50 22.55
C THR A 181 -13.20 12.70 22.22
N HIS A 182 -12.30 12.20 23.09
CA HIS A 182 -10.84 12.39 23.01
C HIS A 182 -10.27 12.02 21.63
N VAL A 183 -10.51 12.87 20.66
CA VAL A 183 -9.78 13.01 19.43
C VAL A 183 -8.54 13.80 19.84
N GLY A 184 -7.43 13.14 20.09
CA GLY A 184 -6.23 13.78 20.62
C GLY A 184 -6.01 15.13 19.96
N ARG A 185 -5.76 16.18 20.76
CA ARG A 185 -5.61 17.54 20.27
C ARG A 185 -4.72 17.59 19.04
N PRO A 186 -5.15 18.21 17.93
CA PRO A 186 -4.25 18.43 16.81
C PRO A 186 -3.06 19.21 17.36
N ARG A 187 -1.86 18.65 17.26
CA ARG A 187 -0.65 19.41 17.57
C ARG A 187 -0.63 20.56 16.58
N LYS A 188 -0.67 21.78 17.09
CA LYS A 188 -0.45 22.98 16.27
C LYS A 188 0.87 22.76 15.54
N PHE A 189 0.80 22.71 14.23
CA PHE A 189 1.97 22.75 13.39
C PHE A 189 2.44 24.22 13.41
N CYS A 190 3.57 24.49 14.05
CA CYS A 190 4.36 25.70 13.85
C CYS A 190 5.33 25.43 12.71
#